data_45990ca1a34cc415b3852887c47f26cf
#
_entry.id   45990ca1a34cc415b3852887c47f26cf
#
_cell.length_a   1.000
_cell.length_b   1.000
_cell.length_c   1.000
_cell.angle_alpha   90.00
_cell.angle_beta   90.00
_cell.angle_gamma   90.00
#
_symmetry.space_group_name_H-M   'P 1'
#
loop_
_entity.id
_entity.type
_entity.pdbx_description
1 polymer ?
#
loop_
_entity_poly.entity_id
_entity_poly.type
_entity_poly.pdbx_seq_one_letter_code
_entity_poly.pdbx_strand_id
1 'polypeptide(L)'
;MDMDMVNMFAIAAGTLAIPLLLFMASFMLWPSSLIKFYYWYWRRTLGLQVRYADCGGYRFCYSYRGKPGLRPSILMLHGFSAHKDTWLPMVKYLPKHLHLLCVDMPGHEGTTRSNTDDYSIQGQAKRIQQFVVAIKLNRKPFHLVGASMGGTVAGVYAACYPSDLCSITLICPAGLKNQNESKFDSQMHDVENSQYRMNIPLIPSTPEEMEEMLKLCSHVRFRVPQQIIQGLLDVQLPHNDFYHEVFMEIMREHSKYALHEHIQQITTPLQIIWGKQDQVVDVSGAALLAEALPGCRVDLLENCGHSVVMERPRQTAKLILDFIISQQSTASASTKKKS
;
A
#
# COMPACT_ATOMS: atom_id res chain seq x y z
N MET A 1 42.21 34.10 26.76
CA MET A 1 41.24 32.99 26.58
C MET A 1 42.05 31.73 26.70
N ASP A 2 41.82 30.98 27.78
CA ASP A 2 42.67 29.83 28.11
C ASP A 2 42.62 28.76 27.04
N MET A 3 43.80 28.12 26.78
CA MET A 3 43.93 27.08 25.76
C MET A 3 42.96 25.91 25.97
N ASP A 4 42.55 25.68 27.22
CA ASP A 4 41.55 24.68 27.57
C ASP A 4 40.13 25.02 27.07
N MET A 5 39.75 26.33 27.11
CA MET A 5 38.49 26.79 26.57
C MET A 5 38.44 26.67 25.03
N VAL A 6 39.52 26.99 24.33
CA VAL A 6 39.63 26.85 22.86
C VAL A 6 39.48 25.40 22.45
N ASN A 7 40.18 24.50 23.16
CA ASN A 7 40.09 23.05 22.90
C ASN A 7 38.66 22.52 23.16
N MET A 8 38.02 22.98 24.23
CA MET A 8 36.63 22.59 24.56
C MET A 8 35.64 23.06 23.52
N PHE A 9 35.80 24.29 23.00
CA PHE A 9 34.96 24.81 21.90
C PHE A 9 35.24 24.05 20.58
N ALA A 10 36.50 23.72 20.29
CA ALA A 10 36.84 22.96 19.09
C ALA A 10 36.27 21.52 19.14
N ILE A 11 36.33 20.86 20.29
CA ILE A 11 35.73 19.54 20.50
C ILE A 11 34.21 19.63 20.37
N ALA A 12 33.55 20.60 21.01
CA ALA A 12 32.13 20.79 20.94
C ALA A 12 31.65 21.11 19.50
N ALA A 13 32.37 22.01 18.81
CA ALA A 13 32.08 22.35 17.41
C ALA A 13 32.31 21.14 16.48
N GLY A 14 33.37 20.37 16.66
CA GLY A 14 33.64 19.15 15.91
C GLY A 14 32.57 18.06 16.16
N THR A 15 32.13 17.91 17.39
CA THR A 15 31.09 16.95 17.79
C THR A 15 29.75 17.25 17.10
N LEU A 16 29.43 18.51 16.81
CA LEU A 16 28.23 18.93 16.08
C LEU A 16 28.45 18.98 14.57
N ALA A 17 29.60 19.47 14.12
CA ALA A 17 29.90 19.66 12.70
C ALA A 17 30.08 18.34 11.95
N ILE A 18 30.79 17.36 12.55
CA ILE A 18 31.07 16.07 11.91
C ILE A 18 29.78 15.29 11.57
N PRO A 19 28.82 15.08 12.51
CA PRO A 19 27.56 14.42 12.19
C PRO A 19 26.75 15.17 11.13
N LEU A 20 26.77 16.51 11.17
CA LEU A 20 26.07 17.34 10.17
C LEU A 20 26.70 17.18 8.79
N LEU A 21 28.02 17.22 8.67
CA LEU A 21 28.73 17.00 7.40
C LEU A 21 28.52 15.59 6.87
N LEU A 22 28.54 14.58 7.73
CA LEU A 22 28.25 13.19 7.36
C LEU A 22 26.80 13.03 6.88
N PHE A 23 25.85 13.69 7.54
CA PHE A 23 24.46 13.70 7.09
C PHE A 23 24.34 14.38 5.72
N MET A 24 24.94 15.56 5.54
CA MET A 24 24.92 16.27 4.25
C MET A 24 25.60 15.44 3.15
N ALA A 25 26.75 14.84 3.42
CA ALA A 25 27.43 13.96 2.49
C ALA A 25 26.54 12.74 2.11
N SER A 26 25.93 12.10 3.10
CA SER A 26 24.98 10.98 2.88
C SER A 26 23.78 11.43 2.07
N PHE A 27 23.20 12.60 2.36
CA PHE A 27 22.08 13.17 1.62
C PHE A 27 22.44 13.45 0.16
N MET A 28 23.66 13.89 -0.12
CA MET A 28 24.13 14.20 -1.47
C MET A 28 24.57 12.97 -2.25
N LEU A 29 25.27 12.04 -1.61
CA LEU A 29 25.95 10.93 -2.27
C LEU A 29 25.16 9.61 -2.25
N TRP A 30 24.31 9.41 -1.23
CA TRP A 30 23.53 8.16 -1.04
C TRP A 30 22.09 8.44 -0.59
N PRO A 31 21.28 9.12 -1.42
CA PRO A 31 19.93 9.52 -1.03
C PRO A 31 19.01 8.32 -0.71
N SER A 32 19.19 7.18 -1.38
CA SER A 32 18.47 5.93 -1.07
C SER A 32 18.69 5.42 0.35
N SER A 33 19.87 5.64 0.93
CA SER A 33 20.16 5.27 2.32
C SER A 33 19.31 6.05 3.31
N LEU A 34 19.04 7.32 3.03
CA LEU A 34 18.15 8.15 3.86
C LEU A 34 16.71 7.70 3.78
N ILE A 35 16.23 7.30 2.59
CA ILE A 35 14.90 6.71 2.41
C ILE A 35 14.77 5.42 3.22
N LYS A 36 15.76 4.52 3.13
CA LYS A 36 15.81 3.27 3.91
C LYS A 36 15.86 3.54 5.42
N PHE A 37 16.67 4.53 5.85
CA PHE A 37 16.73 4.96 7.25
C PHE A 37 15.40 5.54 7.74
N TYR A 38 14.74 6.38 6.93
CA TYR A 38 13.41 6.92 7.22
C TYR A 38 12.40 5.80 7.52
N TYR A 39 12.30 4.79 6.65
CA TYR A 39 11.40 3.65 6.86
C TYR A 39 11.79 2.84 8.10
N TRP A 40 13.09 2.56 8.30
CA TRP A 40 13.58 1.88 9.50
C TRP A 40 13.21 2.63 10.78
N TYR A 41 13.44 3.95 10.83
CA TYR A 41 13.13 4.80 11.96
C TYR A 41 11.63 4.78 12.30
N TRP A 42 10.78 4.97 11.30
CA TRP A 42 9.34 4.97 11.52
C TRP A 42 8.80 3.60 11.92
N ARG A 43 9.24 2.50 11.29
CA ARG A 43 8.87 1.15 11.77
C ARG A 43 9.21 0.98 13.25
N ARG A 44 10.42 1.37 13.65
CA ARG A 44 10.89 1.27 15.03
C ARG A 44 10.01 2.08 15.98
N THR A 45 9.75 3.35 15.65
CA THR A 45 8.94 4.29 16.45
C THR A 45 7.49 3.83 16.59
N LEU A 46 6.93 3.22 15.54
CA LEU A 46 5.57 2.70 15.53
C LEU A 46 5.44 1.29 16.12
N GLY A 47 6.54 0.70 16.57
CA GLY A 47 6.57 -0.64 17.17
C GLY A 47 6.39 -1.78 16.18
N LEU A 48 6.61 -1.52 14.88
CA LEU A 48 6.55 -2.55 13.84
C LEU A 48 7.85 -3.35 13.80
N GLN A 49 7.72 -4.67 13.69
CA GLN A 49 8.80 -5.63 13.53
C GLN A 49 8.69 -6.30 12.17
N VAL A 50 9.81 -6.39 11.45
CA VAL A 50 9.87 -7.12 10.17
C VAL A 50 10.07 -8.60 10.45
N ARG A 51 9.33 -9.44 9.77
CA ARG A 51 9.43 -10.90 9.79
C ARG A 51 9.27 -11.50 8.40
N TYR A 52 9.60 -12.77 8.32
CA TYR A 52 9.44 -13.58 7.13
C TYR A 52 8.56 -14.80 7.46
N ALA A 53 7.74 -15.20 6.49
CA ALA A 53 6.92 -16.41 6.56
C ALA A 53 7.23 -17.28 5.34
N ASP A 54 7.61 -18.52 5.57
CA ASP A 54 7.85 -19.50 4.50
C ASP A 54 6.56 -20.29 4.22
N CYS A 55 6.16 -20.32 2.96
CA CYS A 55 4.94 -20.94 2.47
C CYS A 55 5.29 -21.91 1.34
N GLY A 56 5.81 -23.10 1.69
CA GLY A 56 6.15 -24.11 0.70
C GLY A 56 7.20 -23.68 -0.33
N GLY A 57 8.28 -23.06 0.13
CA GLY A 57 9.37 -22.56 -0.71
C GLY A 57 9.19 -21.12 -1.21
N TYR A 58 8.05 -20.50 -0.92
CA TYR A 58 7.80 -19.09 -1.18
C TYR A 58 7.87 -18.28 0.12
N ARG A 59 8.71 -17.25 0.16
CA ARG A 59 8.98 -16.50 1.38
C ARG A 59 8.37 -15.12 1.30
N PHE A 60 7.44 -14.82 2.22
CA PHE A 60 6.84 -13.50 2.38
C PHE A 60 7.60 -12.65 3.38
N CYS A 61 7.84 -11.39 3.04
CA CYS A 61 8.29 -10.36 3.97
C CYS A 61 7.10 -9.55 4.46
N TYR A 62 7.00 -9.34 5.77
CA TYR A 62 5.94 -8.51 6.34
C TYR A 62 6.40 -7.79 7.61
N SER A 63 5.78 -6.66 7.90
CA SER A 63 5.93 -6.00 9.19
C SER A 63 4.63 -6.16 10.00
N TYR A 64 4.79 -6.33 11.33
CA TYR A 64 3.64 -6.51 12.20
C TYR A 64 3.87 -5.82 13.54
N ARG A 65 2.79 -5.51 14.24
CA ARG A 65 2.77 -5.11 15.65
C ARG A 65 1.52 -5.60 16.36
N GLY A 66 1.56 -5.59 17.69
CA GLY A 66 0.46 -6.05 18.53
C GLY A 66 0.35 -7.56 18.58
N LYS A 67 -0.73 -8.05 19.19
CA LYS A 67 -1.06 -9.47 19.31
C LYS A 67 -2.54 -9.68 18.96
N PRO A 68 -2.91 -10.83 18.38
CA PRO A 68 -4.32 -11.19 18.20
C PRO A 68 -5.08 -11.10 19.53
N GLY A 69 -6.24 -10.45 19.51
CA GLY A 69 -7.04 -10.21 20.70
C GLY A 69 -8.54 -10.29 20.42
N LEU A 70 -9.32 -9.50 21.17
CA LEU A 70 -10.78 -9.39 21.00
C LEU A 70 -11.15 -8.65 19.71
N ARG A 71 -10.36 -7.67 19.32
CA ARG A 71 -10.54 -6.96 18.03
C ARG A 71 -9.95 -7.79 16.90
N PRO A 72 -10.54 -7.72 15.70
CA PRO A 72 -9.98 -8.42 14.54
C PRO A 72 -8.56 -7.91 14.25
N SER A 73 -7.71 -8.82 13.79
CA SER A 73 -6.43 -8.46 13.18
C SER A 73 -6.67 -7.69 11.90
N ILE A 74 -5.75 -6.82 11.50
CA ILE A 74 -5.84 -6.05 10.26
C ILE A 74 -4.67 -6.46 9.37
N LEU A 75 -4.96 -6.98 8.18
CA LEU A 75 -3.98 -7.27 7.13
C LEU A 75 -4.07 -6.19 6.05
N MET A 76 -2.93 -5.62 5.65
CA MET A 76 -2.84 -4.52 4.69
C MET A 76 -2.04 -4.94 3.46
N LEU A 77 -2.64 -4.78 2.27
CA LEU A 77 -2.09 -5.09 0.94
C LEU A 77 -1.83 -3.80 0.18
N HIS A 78 -0.58 -3.52 -0.13
CA HIS A 78 -0.17 -2.30 -0.85
C HIS A 78 -0.48 -2.37 -2.36
N GLY A 79 -0.39 -1.23 -3.04
CA GLY A 79 -0.58 -1.10 -4.49
C GLY A 79 0.61 -1.57 -5.32
N PHE A 80 0.45 -1.51 -6.64
CA PHE A 80 1.49 -1.82 -7.60
C PHE A 80 2.75 -0.97 -7.37
N SER A 81 3.92 -1.53 -7.58
CA SER A 81 5.26 -0.93 -7.40
C SER A 81 5.53 -0.29 -6.01
N ALA A 82 4.65 -0.53 -5.03
CA ALA A 82 4.81 -0.08 -3.65
C ALA A 82 5.39 -1.19 -2.74
N HIS A 83 5.36 -0.99 -1.44
CA HIS A 83 5.84 -1.94 -0.44
C HIS A 83 5.12 -1.76 0.91
N LYS A 84 5.32 -2.70 1.86
CA LYS A 84 4.69 -2.70 3.18
C LYS A 84 4.79 -1.39 3.97
N ASP A 85 5.88 -0.63 3.77
CA ASP A 85 6.13 0.60 4.51
C ASP A 85 5.32 1.81 3.99
N THR A 86 4.65 1.67 2.84
CA THR A 86 3.68 2.66 2.34
C THR A 86 2.56 2.93 3.35
N TRP A 87 2.28 2.00 4.24
CA TRP A 87 1.27 2.11 5.28
C TRP A 87 1.69 2.92 6.52
N LEU A 88 2.99 3.21 6.69
CA LEU A 88 3.53 3.87 7.89
C LEU A 88 2.84 5.22 8.22
N PRO A 89 2.56 6.11 7.26
CA PRO A 89 1.85 7.36 7.53
C PRO A 89 0.50 7.15 8.22
N MET A 90 -0.27 6.16 7.75
CA MET A 90 -1.57 5.82 8.31
C MET A 90 -1.45 5.06 9.63
N VAL A 91 -0.52 4.10 9.73
CA VAL A 91 -0.28 3.29 10.95
C VAL A 91 0.04 4.15 12.16
N LYS A 92 0.63 5.34 11.96
CA LYS A 92 0.87 6.34 13.01
C LYS A 92 -0.40 6.73 13.78
N TYR A 93 -1.55 6.70 13.11
CA TYR A 93 -2.85 7.12 13.68
C TYR A 93 -3.71 5.94 14.14
N LEU A 94 -3.24 4.71 13.98
CA LEU A 94 -3.93 3.53 14.49
C LEU A 94 -3.45 3.20 15.92
N PRO A 95 -4.35 2.78 16.82
CA PRO A 95 -4.00 2.41 18.20
C PRO A 95 -2.87 1.38 18.25
N LYS A 96 -1.89 1.61 19.14
CA LYS A 96 -0.67 0.76 19.23
C LYS A 96 -0.95 -0.69 19.64
N HIS A 97 -2.04 -0.95 20.32
CA HIS A 97 -2.43 -2.29 20.78
C HIS A 97 -3.08 -3.15 19.68
N LEU A 98 -3.45 -2.57 18.54
CA LEU A 98 -4.05 -3.34 17.44
C LEU A 98 -3.03 -4.29 16.82
N HIS A 99 -3.48 -5.51 16.53
CA HIS A 99 -2.71 -6.47 15.75
C HIS A 99 -2.79 -6.08 14.28
N LEU A 100 -1.68 -5.54 13.76
CA LEU A 100 -1.54 -5.06 12.38
C LEU A 100 -0.48 -5.87 11.66
N LEU A 101 -0.75 -6.18 10.40
CA LEU A 101 0.21 -6.81 9.47
C LEU A 101 0.21 -6.01 8.16
N CYS A 102 1.39 -5.63 7.71
CA CYS A 102 1.62 -5.03 6.40
C CYS A 102 2.54 -5.97 5.63
N VAL A 103 2.07 -6.57 4.55
CA VAL A 103 2.84 -7.55 3.78
C VAL A 103 3.39 -6.91 2.51
N ASP A 104 4.62 -7.27 2.13
CA ASP A 104 5.09 -7.02 0.77
C ASP A 104 4.39 -8.01 -0.16
N MET A 105 3.66 -7.49 -1.15
CA MET A 105 2.89 -8.27 -2.12
C MET A 105 3.81 -9.26 -2.87
N PRO A 106 3.26 -10.32 -3.47
CA PRO A 106 4.05 -11.27 -4.26
C PRO A 106 5.01 -10.56 -5.21
N GLY A 107 6.30 -10.94 -5.15
CA GLY A 107 7.37 -10.38 -5.96
C GLY A 107 7.85 -8.97 -5.58
N HIS A 108 7.21 -8.29 -4.64
CA HIS A 108 7.60 -6.94 -4.22
C HIS A 108 8.58 -6.98 -3.04
N GLU A 109 9.55 -6.04 -3.06
CA GLU A 109 10.53 -5.82 -1.99
C GLU A 109 11.15 -7.10 -1.42
N GLY A 110 10.91 -7.42 -0.16
CA GLY A 110 11.47 -8.57 0.55
C GLY A 110 10.75 -9.90 0.34
N THR A 111 9.64 -9.92 -0.40
CA THR A 111 8.89 -11.14 -0.75
C THR A 111 9.50 -11.79 -2.00
N THR A 112 9.50 -13.12 -2.03
CA THR A 112 10.10 -13.91 -3.12
C THR A 112 9.63 -13.45 -4.50
N ARG A 113 10.56 -13.40 -5.44
CA ARG A 113 10.34 -13.27 -6.88
C ARG A 113 10.66 -14.59 -7.54
N SER A 114 9.82 -15.03 -8.44
CA SER A 114 10.02 -16.24 -9.23
C SER A 114 9.45 -15.99 -10.63
N ASN A 115 10.24 -16.28 -11.65
CA ASN A 115 9.83 -16.14 -13.05
C ASN A 115 8.77 -17.21 -13.46
N THR A 116 8.49 -18.17 -12.58
CA THR A 116 7.48 -19.22 -12.80
C THR A 116 6.21 -18.98 -12.00
N ASP A 117 6.10 -17.85 -11.28
CA ASP A 117 4.93 -17.52 -10.49
C ASP A 117 3.83 -16.86 -11.34
N ASP A 118 2.58 -17.06 -10.90
CA ASP A 118 1.42 -16.38 -11.45
C ASP A 118 1.20 -15.05 -10.71
N TYR A 119 1.56 -13.95 -11.37
CA TYR A 119 1.37 -12.58 -10.87
C TYR A 119 0.05 -11.94 -11.32
N SER A 120 -0.85 -12.70 -11.94
CA SER A 120 -2.23 -12.25 -12.14
C SER A 120 -2.89 -11.88 -10.81
N ILE A 121 -3.97 -11.12 -10.85
CA ILE A 121 -4.70 -10.76 -9.63
C ILE A 121 -5.15 -12.01 -8.86
N GLN A 122 -5.62 -13.04 -9.58
CA GLN A 122 -6.06 -14.31 -8.99
C GLN A 122 -4.89 -15.07 -8.38
N GLY A 123 -3.74 -15.12 -9.06
CA GLY A 123 -2.51 -15.72 -8.56
C GLY A 123 -2.02 -15.03 -7.29
N GLN A 124 -2.01 -13.70 -7.27
CA GLN A 124 -1.64 -12.93 -6.09
C GLN A 124 -2.62 -13.17 -4.93
N ALA A 125 -3.94 -13.21 -5.15
CA ALA A 125 -4.92 -13.53 -4.12
C ALA A 125 -4.69 -14.91 -3.51
N LYS A 126 -4.38 -15.91 -4.34
CA LYS A 126 -4.01 -17.27 -3.91
C LYS A 126 -2.73 -17.27 -3.07
N ARG A 127 -1.70 -16.50 -3.47
CA ARG A 127 -0.46 -16.36 -2.68
C ARG A 127 -0.69 -15.69 -1.34
N ILE A 128 -1.53 -14.66 -1.28
CA ILE A 128 -1.92 -14.02 0.00
C ILE A 128 -2.68 -15.01 0.90
N GLN A 129 -3.53 -15.87 0.35
CA GLN A 129 -4.20 -16.92 1.12
C GLN A 129 -3.20 -17.92 1.73
N GLN A 130 -2.19 -18.35 0.96
CA GLN A 130 -1.11 -19.20 1.47
C GLN A 130 -0.35 -18.53 2.61
N PHE A 131 -0.03 -17.24 2.48
CA PHE A 131 0.56 -16.44 3.56
C PHE A 131 -0.33 -16.42 4.81
N VAL A 132 -1.61 -16.10 4.66
CA VAL A 132 -2.59 -16.05 5.76
C VAL A 132 -2.66 -17.37 6.52
N VAL A 133 -2.68 -18.50 5.81
CA VAL A 133 -2.67 -19.85 6.40
C VAL A 133 -1.35 -20.14 7.11
N ALA A 134 -0.22 -19.82 6.49
CA ALA A 134 1.11 -20.08 7.05
C ALA A 134 1.33 -19.36 8.39
N ILE A 135 0.88 -18.10 8.49
CA ILE A 135 0.96 -17.33 9.75
C ILE A 135 -0.23 -17.59 10.70
N LYS A 136 -1.16 -18.46 10.29
CA LYS A 136 -2.36 -18.85 11.07
C LYS A 136 -3.27 -17.66 11.38
N LEU A 137 -3.32 -16.64 10.49
CA LEU A 137 -4.14 -15.45 10.70
C LEU A 137 -5.63 -15.76 10.61
N ASN A 138 -6.03 -16.72 9.76
CA ASN A 138 -7.42 -17.19 9.57
C ASN A 138 -7.99 -18.06 10.70
N ARG A 139 -7.26 -18.25 11.79
CA ARG A 139 -7.85 -18.89 13.00
C ARG A 139 -9.02 -18.10 13.58
N LYS A 140 -9.08 -16.80 13.30
CA LYS A 140 -10.20 -15.90 13.59
C LYS A 140 -10.39 -15.00 12.40
N PRO A 141 -11.65 -14.69 12.03
CA PRO A 141 -11.91 -13.74 10.96
C PRO A 141 -11.19 -12.41 11.21
N PHE A 142 -10.50 -11.92 10.17
CA PHE A 142 -9.71 -10.68 10.23
C PHE A 142 -10.29 -9.61 9.30
N HIS A 143 -9.86 -8.37 9.47
CA HIS A 143 -10.16 -7.25 8.57
C HIS A 143 -9.05 -7.14 7.52
N LEU A 144 -9.44 -7.12 6.24
CA LEU A 144 -8.53 -6.99 5.11
C LEU A 144 -8.62 -5.58 4.53
N VAL A 145 -7.49 -4.91 4.37
CA VAL A 145 -7.38 -3.59 3.74
C VAL A 145 -6.51 -3.71 2.50
N GLY A 146 -6.98 -3.25 1.37
CA GLY A 146 -6.19 -3.23 0.14
C GLY A 146 -6.26 -1.88 -0.55
N ALA A 147 -5.13 -1.40 -1.10
CA ALA A 147 -5.05 -0.16 -1.86
C ALA A 147 -4.67 -0.43 -3.32
N SER A 148 -5.35 0.21 -4.29
CA SER A 148 -5.06 0.09 -5.72
C SER A 148 -5.06 -1.37 -6.18
N MET A 149 -3.98 -1.87 -6.77
CA MET A 149 -3.78 -3.31 -7.07
C MET A 149 -4.06 -4.20 -5.84
N GLY A 150 -3.54 -3.83 -4.65
CA GLY A 150 -3.83 -4.55 -3.42
C GLY A 150 -5.31 -4.52 -3.03
N GLY A 151 -6.05 -3.49 -3.45
CA GLY A 151 -7.51 -3.42 -3.33
C GLY A 151 -8.22 -4.41 -4.26
N THR A 152 -7.76 -4.53 -5.50
CA THR A 152 -8.22 -5.56 -6.44
C THR A 152 -8.01 -6.96 -5.88
N VAL A 153 -6.79 -7.24 -5.40
CA VAL A 153 -6.45 -8.53 -4.77
C VAL A 153 -7.30 -8.79 -3.53
N ALA A 154 -7.54 -7.77 -2.69
CA ALA A 154 -8.38 -7.89 -1.49
C ALA A 154 -9.85 -8.21 -1.84
N GLY A 155 -10.39 -7.61 -2.89
CA GLY A 155 -11.74 -7.90 -3.37
C GLY A 155 -11.88 -9.32 -3.91
N VAL A 156 -10.93 -9.77 -4.75
CA VAL A 156 -10.90 -11.15 -5.25
C VAL A 156 -10.68 -12.15 -4.10
N TYR A 157 -9.83 -11.83 -3.13
CA TYR A 157 -9.67 -12.63 -1.91
C TYR A 157 -11.00 -12.78 -1.16
N ALA A 158 -11.74 -11.68 -0.98
CA ALA A 158 -13.02 -11.69 -0.28
C ALA A 158 -14.09 -12.53 -1.01
N ALA A 159 -14.08 -12.54 -2.33
CA ALA A 159 -14.94 -13.39 -3.13
C ALA A 159 -14.58 -14.89 -2.97
N CYS A 160 -13.29 -15.22 -2.97
CA CYS A 160 -12.81 -16.61 -2.93
C CYS A 160 -12.75 -17.20 -1.51
N TYR A 161 -12.46 -16.38 -0.48
CA TYR A 161 -12.19 -16.83 0.90
C TYR A 161 -13.01 -16.02 1.93
N PRO A 162 -14.34 -15.89 1.78
CA PRO A 162 -15.16 -15.01 2.64
C PRO A 162 -15.13 -15.43 4.12
N SER A 163 -14.94 -16.72 4.42
CA SER A 163 -14.88 -17.23 5.80
C SER A 163 -13.67 -16.73 6.59
N ASP A 164 -12.61 -16.31 5.93
CA ASP A 164 -11.41 -15.78 6.58
C ASP A 164 -11.62 -14.34 7.08
N LEU A 165 -12.69 -13.66 6.64
CA LEU A 165 -12.87 -12.22 6.79
C LEU A 165 -14.07 -11.87 7.67
N CYS A 166 -13.90 -10.88 8.53
CA CYS A 166 -15.01 -10.23 9.20
C CYS A 166 -15.50 -8.98 8.48
N SER A 167 -14.62 -8.31 7.74
CA SER A 167 -14.92 -7.15 6.91
C SER A 167 -13.72 -6.80 6.03
N ILE A 168 -13.95 -5.99 4.96
CA ILE A 168 -12.90 -5.50 4.06
C ILE A 168 -12.99 -4.00 3.85
N THR A 169 -11.85 -3.35 3.58
CA THR A 169 -11.77 -1.98 3.10
C THR A 169 -10.97 -1.94 1.81
N LEU A 170 -11.58 -1.42 0.75
CA LEU A 170 -10.94 -1.18 -0.54
C LEU A 170 -10.64 0.31 -0.69
N ILE A 171 -9.38 0.66 -0.92
CA ILE A 171 -8.93 2.03 -1.11
C ILE A 171 -8.54 2.23 -2.58
N CYS A 172 -9.29 3.05 -3.32
CA CYS A 172 -9.07 3.30 -4.75
C CYS A 172 -8.74 2.01 -5.53
N PRO A 173 -9.54 0.93 -5.42
CA PRO A 173 -9.20 -0.35 -6.05
C PRO A 173 -9.19 -0.22 -7.57
N ALA A 174 -8.21 -0.84 -8.23
CA ALA A 174 -8.20 -1.05 -9.67
C ALA A 174 -9.08 -2.26 -10.05
N GLY A 175 -9.07 -2.65 -11.32
CA GLY A 175 -9.72 -3.88 -11.78
C GLY A 175 -11.22 -3.79 -11.98
N LEU A 176 -11.75 -2.57 -12.16
CA LEU A 176 -13.16 -2.27 -12.47
C LEU A 176 -13.28 -1.80 -13.92
N LYS A 177 -14.45 -2.03 -14.54
CA LYS A 177 -14.84 -1.43 -15.82
C LYS A 177 -15.47 -0.07 -15.54
N ASN A 178 -14.63 0.94 -15.30
CA ASN A 178 -15.06 2.29 -15.00
C ASN A 178 -15.82 2.91 -16.17
N GLN A 179 -16.73 3.85 -15.86
CA GLN A 179 -17.51 4.57 -16.89
C GLN A 179 -16.67 5.64 -17.58
N ASN A 180 -15.71 6.21 -16.86
CA ASN A 180 -14.81 7.26 -17.35
C ASN A 180 -13.38 6.75 -17.37
N GLU A 181 -12.60 7.25 -18.33
CA GLU A 181 -11.17 7.05 -18.38
C GLU A 181 -10.45 7.96 -17.38
N SER A 182 -9.48 7.41 -16.67
CA SER A 182 -8.57 8.19 -15.85
C SER A 182 -7.48 8.85 -16.71
N LYS A 183 -6.72 9.79 -16.13
CA LYS A 183 -5.55 10.35 -16.81
C LYS A 183 -4.49 9.28 -17.09
N PHE A 184 -4.35 8.30 -16.19
CA PHE A 184 -3.45 7.16 -16.39
C PHE A 184 -3.89 6.31 -17.58
N ASP A 185 -5.20 6.00 -17.73
CA ASP A 185 -5.70 5.23 -18.87
C ASP A 185 -5.41 5.95 -20.18
N SER A 186 -5.65 7.27 -20.27
CA SER A 186 -5.33 8.08 -21.44
C SER A 186 -3.84 8.03 -21.78
N GLN A 187 -2.96 8.15 -20.77
CA GLN A 187 -1.51 8.05 -20.99
C GLN A 187 -1.10 6.65 -21.46
N MET A 188 -1.74 5.60 -20.98
CA MET A 188 -1.46 4.22 -21.42
C MET A 188 -1.88 4.00 -22.89
N HIS A 189 -3.00 4.56 -23.34
CA HIS A 189 -3.41 4.50 -24.75
C HIS A 189 -2.39 5.21 -25.67
N ASP A 190 -1.84 6.35 -25.24
CA ASP A 190 -0.79 7.05 -25.99
C ASP A 190 0.48 6.20 -26.11
N VAL A 191 0.82 5.46 -25.05
CA VAL A 191 1.99 4.57 -25.02
C VAL A 191 1.78 3.34 -25.92
N GLU A 192 0.60 2.69 -25.89
CA GLU A 192 0.28 1.55 -26.74
C GLU A 192 0.31 1.92 -28.23
N ASN A 193 -0.06 3.15 -28.58
CA ASN A 193 -0.03 3.67 -29.95
C ASN A 193 1.37 4.11 -30.41
N SER A 194 2.34 4.21 -29.49
CA SER A 194 3.72 4.58 -29.81
C SER A 194 4.55 3.34 -30.17
N GLN A 195 5.38 3.42 -31.23
CA GLN A 195 6.32 2.34 -31.61
C GLN A 195 7.54 2.25 -30.69
N TYR A 196 7.57 3.03 -29.59
CA TYR A 196 8.67 3.08 -28.64
C TYR A 196 8.39 2.19 -27.42
N ARG A 197 9.47 1.81 -26.72
CA ARG A 197 9.41 1.01 -25.47
C ARG A 197 8.37 1.57 -24.53
N MET A 198 7.46 0.71 -24.08
CA MET A 198 6.31 1.08 -23.27
C MET A 198 6.77 1.76 -21.95
N ASN A 199 6.66 3.10 -21.91
CA ASN A 199 6.98 3.87 -20.70
C ASN A 199 5.74 3.94 -19.79
N ILE A 200 5.67 3.04 -18.83
CA ILE A 200 4.54 2.95 -17.89
C ILE A 200 4.68 4.05 -16.84
N PRO A 201 3.71 4.99 -16.70
CA PRO A 201 3.81 6.13 -15.79
C PRO A 201 4.02 5.75 -14.30
N LEU A 202 3.72 4.51 -13.92
CA LEU A 202 3.93 3.98 -12.57
C LEU A 202 5.28 3.26 -12.38
N ILE A 203 6.14 3.24 -13.42
CA ILE A 203 7.48 2.62 -13.41
C ILE A 203 8.52 3.64 -13.87
N PRO A 204 8.79 4.68 -13.09
CA PRO A 204 9.72 5.73 -13.47
C PRO A 204 11.15 5.22 -13.56
N SER A 205 11.89 5.70 -14.55
CA SER A 205 13.31 5.39 -14.80
C SER A 205 14.20 6.63 -14.70
N THR A 206 13.62 7.83 -14.65
CA THR A 206 14.32 9.10 -14.45
C THR A 206 13.72 9.91 -13.28
N PRO A 207 14.46 10.88 -12.74
CA PRO A 207 13.92 11.77 -11.71
C PRO A 207 12.67 12.54 -12.15
N GLU A 208 12.61 12.95 -13.41
CA GLU A 208 11.48 13.66 -14.01
C GLU A 208 10.24 12.77 -14.04
N GLU A 209 10.39 11.53 -14.50
CA GLU A 209 9.32 10.54 -14.52
C GLU A 209 8.84 10.19 -13.08
N MET A 210 9.77 10.11 -12.12
CA MET A 210 9.42 9.92 -10.70
C MET A 210 8.58 11.09 -10.18
N GLU A 211 8.94 12.33 -10.52
CA GLU A 211 8.17 13.51 -10.14
C GLU A 211 6.78 13.51 -10.79
N GLU A 212 6.69 13.12 -12.07
CA GLU A 212 5.41 12.99 -12.78
C GLU A 212 4.52 11.88 -12.19
N MET A 213 5.10 10.74 -11.85
CA MET A 213 4.38 9.66 -11.15
C MET A 213 3.82 10.16 -9.80
N LEU A 214 4.61 10.89 -9.02
CA LEU A 214 4.14 11.46 -7.76
C LEU A 214 3.01 12.47 -7.97
N LYS A 215 3.06 13.28 -9.03
CA LYS A 215 2.00 14.22 -9.43
C LYS A 215 0.74 13.50 -9.92
N LEU A 216 0.89 12.40 -10.63
CA LEU A 216 -0.21 11.56 -11.09
C LEU A 216 -0.95 10.90 -9.91
N CYS A 217 -0.19 10.38 -8.94
CA CYS A 217 -0.72 9.67 -7.79
C CYS A 217 -1.28 10.59 -6.69
N SER A 218 -0.92 11.88 -6.67
CA SER A 218 -1.29 12.79 -5.58
C SER A 218 -1.99 14.05 -6.09
N HIS A 219 -3.07 14.44 -5.41
CA HIS A 219 -3.72 15.73 -5.66
C HIS A 219 -2.94 16.88 -5.00
N VAL A 220 -2.46 16.66 -3.77
CA VAL A 220 -1.71 17.68 -3.03
C VAL A 220 -0.37 17.93 -3.71
N ARG A 221 -0.15 19.17 -4.14
CA ARG A 221 1.10 19.62 -4.76
C ARG A 221 2.10 20.02 -3.67
N PHE A 222 3.15 19.24 -3.53
CA PHE A 222 4.29 19.58 -2.67
C PHE A 222 5.58 19.49 -3.49
N ARG A 223 6.51 20.40 -3.19
CA ARG A 223 7.84 20.35 -3.80
C ARG A 223 8.69 19.35 -3.06
N VAL A 224 9.05 18.28 -3.75
CA VAL A 224 9.97 17.28 -3.23
C VAL A 224 11.39 17.69 -3.63
N PRO A 225 12.36 17.77 -2.69
CA PRO A 225 13.77 18.03 -3.04
C PRO A 225 14.29 16.97 -4.02
N GLN A 226 15.14 17.39 -4.96
CA GLN A 226 15.67 16.49 -6.00
C GLN A 226 16.40 15.26 -5.42
N GLN A 227 17.11 15.43 -4.30
CA GLN A 227 17.77 14.30 -3.62
C GLN A 227 16.78 13.26 -3.07
N ILE A 228 15.59 13.71 -2.65
CA ILE A 228 14.53 12.78 -2.21
C ILE A 228 13.94 12.06 -3.44
N ILE A 229 13.69 12.78 -4.54
CA ILE A 229 13.26 12.19 -5.82
C ILE A 229 14.28 11.14 -6.27
N GLN A 230 15.57 11.49 -6.29
CA GLN A 230 16.65 10.57 -6.64
C GLN A 230 16.67 9.36 -5.70
N GLY A 231 16.53 9.58 -4.40
CA GLY A 231 16.52 8.50 -3.41
C GLY A 231 15.33 7.52 -3.58
N LEU A 232 14.16 8.03 -3.92
CA LEU A 232 12.99 7.21 -4.25
C LEU A 232 13.22 6.41 -5.53
N LEU A 233 13.78 7.07 -6.56
CA LEU A 233 14.13 6.43 -7.81
C LEU A 233 15.17 5.32 -7.61
N ASP A 234 16.26 5.59 -6.87
CA ASP A 234 17.33 4.61 -6.59
C ASP A 234 16.80 3.36 -5.86
N VAL A 235 15.77 3.53 -5.03
CA VAL A 235 15.12 2.39 -4.36
C VAL A 235 14.28 1.58 -5.35
N GLN A 236 13.62 2.24 -6.31
CA GLN A 236 12.70 1.58 -7.24
C GLN A 236 13.40 0.95 -8.45
N LEU A 237 14.39 1.62 -9.03
CA LEU A 237 15.08 1.21 -10.27
C LEU A 237 15.49 -0.27 -10.33
N PRO A 238 16.07 -0.86 -9.26
CA PRO A 238 16.47 -2.28 -9.29
C PRO A 238 15.30 -3.25 -9.48
N HIS A 239 14.07 -2.76 -9.39
CA HIS A 239 12.84 -3.55 -9.47
C HIS A 239 12.06 -3.33 -10.77
N ASN A 240 12.43 -2.35 -11.57
CA ASN A 240 11.63 -1.90 -12.72
C ASN A 240 11.41 -3.00 -13.77
N ASP A 241 12.42 -3.78 -14.11
CA ASP A 241 12.25 -4.88 -15.09
C ASP A 241 11.19 -5.88 -14.61
N PHE A 242 11.24 -6.24 -13.34
CA PHE A 242 10.25 -7.13 -12.74
C PHE A 242 8.85 -6.45 -12.67
N TYR A 243 8.79 -5.17 -12.33
CA TYR A 243 7.51 -4.45 -12.31
C TYR A 243 6.89 -4.34 -13.70
N HIS A 244 7.68 -4.25 -14.77
CA HIS A 244 7.17 -4.35 -16.13
C HIS A 244 6.49 -5.71 -16.39
N GLU A 245 7.13 -6.81 -16.01
CA GLU A 245 6.55 -8.16 -16.16
C GLU A 245 5.24 -8.30 -15.37
N VAL A 246 5.23 -7.89 -14.11
CA VAL A 246 4.01 -7.91 -13.26
C VAL A 246 2.91 -7.03 -13.83
N PHE A 247 3.24 -5.84 -14.31
CA PHE A 247 2.26 -4.94 -14.92
C PHE A 247 1.61 -5.58 -16.14
N MET A 248 2.41 -6.15 -17.04
CA MET A 248 1.91 -6.85 -18.21
C MET A 248 1.00 -8.03 -17.84
N GLU A 249 1.34 -8.76 -16.78
CA GLU A 249 0.51 -9.86 -16.29
C GLU A 249 -0.83 -9.39 -15.73
N ILE A 250 -0.84 -8.28 -14.97
CA ILE A 250 -2.04 -7.65 -14.43
C ILE A 250 -2.93 -7.12 -15.55
N MET A 251 -2.35 -6.59 -16.62
CA MET A 251 -3.09 -6.01 -17.74
C MET A 251 -3.61 -7.05 -18.75
N ARG A 252 -3.31 -8.33 -18.59
CA ARG A 252 -3.91 -9.40 -19.39
C ARG A 252 -5.43 -9.45 -19.20
N GLU A 253 -6.13 -9.85 -20.23
CA GLU A 253 -7.60 -9.87 -20.29
C GLU A 253 -8.25 -10.56 -19.08
N HIS A 254 -7.74 -11.69 -18.65
CA HIS A 254 -8.25 -12.46 -17.51
C HIS A 254 -7.95 -11.85 -16.13
N SER A 255 -7.09 -10.84 -16.04
CA SER A 255 -6.63 -10.21 -14.80
C SER A 255 -7.08 -8.75 -14.69
N LYS A 256 -7.07 -8.03 -15.80
CA LYS A 256 -7.35 -6.58 -15.87
C LYS A 256 -8.63 -6.15 -15.17
N TYR A 257 -9.69 -6.95 -15.28
CA TYR A 257 -11.01 -6.66 -14.71
C TYR A 257 -11.43 -7.64 -13.61
N ALA A 258 -10.46 -8.27 -12.96
CA ALA A 258 -10.71 -9.33 -11.99
C ALA A 258 -11.64 -8.91 -10.84
N LEU A 259 -11.54 -7.68 -10.32
CA LEU A 259 -12.44 -7.21 -9.29
C LEU A 259 -13.89 -7.10 -9.83
N HIS A 260 -14.05 -6.53 -11.03
CA HIS A 260 -15.36 -6.39 -11.67
C HIS A 260 -16.07 -7.74 -11.83
N GLU A 261 -15.35 -8.77 -12.24
CA GLU A 261 -15.86 -10.12 -12.46
C GLU A 261 -16.24 -10.84 -11.16
N HIS A 262 -15.65 -10.43 -10.03
CA HIS A 262 -15.88 -11.07 -8.72
C HIS A 262 -16.81 -10.27 -7.79
N ILE A 263 -17.26 -9.07 -8.18
CA ILE A 263 -18.08 -8.20 -7.31
C ILE A 263 -19.26 -8.93 -6.70
N GLN A 264 -20.06 -9.65 -7.51
CA GLN A 264 -21.28 -10.31 -7.06
C GLN A 264 -21.05 -11.46 -6.07
N GLN A 265 -19.80 -11.91 -5.94
CA GLN A 265 -19.40 -12.98 -5.02
C GLN A 265 -18.93 -12.44 -3.67
N ILE A 266 -18.77 -11.11 -3.54
CA ILE A 266 -18.34 -10.48 -2.29
C ILE A 266 -19.53 -10.40 -1.34
N THR A 267 -19.54 -11.26 -0.33
CA THR A 267 -20.57 -11.29 0.72
C THR A 267 -20.12 -10.66 2.03
N THR A 268 -18.82 -10.37 2.13
CA THR A 268 -18.19 -9.77 3.31
C THR A 268 -18.56 -8.29 3.44
N PRO A 269 -18.85 -7.76 4.64
CA PRO A 269 -19.09 -6.33 4.85
C PRO A 269 -17.96 -5.48 4.26
N LEU A 270 -18.33 -4.54 3.39
CA LEU A 270 -17.39 -3.76 2.57
C LEU A 270 -17.42 -2.27 2.93
N GLN A 271 -16.22 -1.69 3.05
CA GLN A 271 -15.99 -0.24 3.01
C GLN A 271 -15.18 0.11 1.76
N ILE A 272 -15.56 1.21 1.11
CA ILE A 272 -14.87 1.82 -0.03
C ILE A 272 -14.35 3.18 0.42
N ILE A 273 -13.07 3.47 0.23
CA ILE A 273 -12.48 4.80 0.45
C ILE A 273 -11.86 5.26 -0.86
N TRP A 274 -12.18 6.49 -1.32
CA TRP A 274 -11.65 6.98 -2.59
C TRP A 274 -11.37 8.47 -2.57
N GLY A 275 -10.25 8.87 -3.17
CA GLY A 275 -9.93 10.28 -3.42
C GLY A 275 -10.72 10.80 -4.63
N LYS A 276 -11.46 11.89 -4.48
CA LYS A 276 -12.26 12.44 -5.59
C LYS A 276 -11.44 12.95 -6.76
N GLN A 277 -10.17 13.28 -6.54
CA GLN A 277 -9.23 13.77 -7.54
C GLN A 277 -8.22 12.69 -7.97
N ASP A 278 -8.62 11.42 -7.86
CA ASP A 278 -7.80 10.31 -8.33
C ASP A 278 -7.60 10.38 -9.85
N GLN A 279 -6.35 10.39 -10.31
CA GLN A 279 -5.96 10.45 -11.71
C GLN A 279 -5.43 9.11 -12.23
N VAL A 280 -5.31 8.10 -11.34
CA VAL A 280 -4.82 6.74 -11.68
C VAL A 280 -6.00 5.80 -11.92
N VAL A 281 -6.97 5.80 -11.00
CA VAL A 281 -8.21 5.02 -11.14
C VAL A 281 -9.40 5.94 -10.92
N ASP A 282 -10.26 6.07 -11.92
CA ASP A 282 -11.38 7.02 -11.86
C ASP A 282 -12.33 6.72 -10.70
N VAL A 283 -12.76 7.76 -10.02
CA VAL A 283 -13.64 7.69 -8.84
C VAL A 283 -15.03 7.12 -9.13
N SER A 284 -15.45 7.04 -10.40
CA SER A 284 -16.72 6.40 -10.80
C SER A 284 -16.79 4.93 -10.40
N GLY A 285 -15.62 4.27 -10.21
CA GLY A 285 -15.55 2.94 -9.64
C GLY A 285 -16.18 2.80 -8.25
N ALA A 286 -16.21 3.87 -7.45
CA ALA A 286 -16.88 3.84 -6.15
C ALA A 286 -18.40 3.73 -6.30
N ALA A 287 -18.99 4.43 -7.27
CA ALA A 287 -20.43 4.33 -7.56
C ALA A 287 -20.79 2.95 -8.11
N LEU A 288 -19.95 2.39 -9.00
CA LEU A 288 -20.13 1.05 -9.55
C LEU A 288 -20.14 -0.02 -8.44
N LEU A 289 -19.21 0.05 -7.51
CA LEU A 289 -19.17 -0.87 -6.37
C LEU A 289 -20.37 -0.68 -5.43
N ALA A 290 -20.80 0.55 -5.20
CA ALA A 290 -21.97 0.85 -4.35
C ALA A 290 -23.29 0.35 -4.95
N GLU A 291 -23.44 0.43 -6.26
CA GLU A 291 -24.59 -0.10 -6.99
C GLU A 291 -24.61 -1.63 -6.96
N ALA A 292 -23.44 -2.26 -7.20
CA ALA A 292 -23.33 -3.72 -7.24
C ALA A 292 -23.46 -4.38 -5.85
N LEU A 293 -23.08 -3.67 -4.78
CA LEU A 293 -23.05 -4.18 -3.40
C LEU A 293 -23.83 -3.25 -2.46
N PRO A 294 -25.19 -3.31 -2.51
CA PRO A 294 -26.04 -2.49 -1.64
C PRO A 294 -25.72 -2.71 -0.16
N GLY A 295 -25.53 -1.60 0.58
CA GLY A 295 -25.16 -1.63 2.00
C GLY A 295 -23.66 -1.55 2.27
N CYS A 296 -22.80 -1.48 1.25
CA CYS A 296 -21.41 -1.12 1.47
C CYS A 296 -21.29 0.34 1.96
N ARG A 297 -20.26 0.61 2.74
CA ARG A 297 -19.95 1.98 3.16
C ARG A 297 -19.06 2.66 2.13
N VAL A 298 -19.42 3.86 1.68
CA VAL A 298 -18.60 4.66 0.75
C VAL A 298 -18.16 5.95 1.43
N ASP A 299 -16.85 6.18 1.45
CA ASP A 299 -16.22 7.37 2.00
C ASP A 299 -15.38 8.04 0.89
N LEU A 300 -15.90 9.13 0.30
CA LEU A 300 -15.20 9.91 -0.72
C LEU A 300 -14.43 11.07 -0.06
N LEU A 301 -13.14 11.22 -0.40
CA LEU A 301 -12.25 12.21 0.20
C LEU A 301 -12.02 13.37 -0.77
N GLU A 302 -12.39 14.57 -0.33
CA GLU A 302 -12.16 15.82 -1.06
C GLU A 302 -10.68 16.18 -1.08
N ASN A 303 -10.24 16.81 -2.17
CA ASN A 303 -8.86 17.28 -2.36
C ASN A 303 -7.83 16.16 -2.10
N CYS A 304 -8.12 14.97 -2.60
CA CYS A 304 -7.32 13.77 -2.41
C CYS A 304 -7.23 12.99 -3.72
N GLY A 305 -6.03 12.58 -4.09
CA GLY A 305 -5.75 11.75 -5.27
C GLY A 305 -5.75 10.26 -4.95
N HIS A 306 -4.99 9.51 -5.74
CA HIS A 306 -4.84 8.06 -5.61
C HIS A 306 -4.09 7.63 -4.34
N SER A 307 -3.11 8.42 -3.92
CA SER A 307 -2.28 8.16 -2.74
C SER A 307 -2.99 8.49 -1.42
N VAL A 308 -4.22 8.03 -1.24
CA VAL A 308 -5.10 8.31 -0.08
C VAL A 308 -4.39 8.12 1.25
N VAL A 309 -3.62 7.04 1.40
CA VAL A 309 -2.89 6.67 2.64
C VAL A 309 -1.80 7.68 2.98
N MET A 310 -1.25 8.34 1.96
CA MET A 310 -0.20 9.34 2.09
C MET A 310 -0.78 10.75 2.27
N GLU A 311 -1.82 11.09 1.49
CA GLU A 311 -2.41 12.43 1.48
C GLU A 311 -3.36 12.69 2.65
N ARG A 312 -4.11 11.68 3.09
CA ARG A 312 -5.12 11.75 4.16
C ARG A 312 -4.94 10.66 5.23
N PRO A 313 -3.73 10.44 5.76
CA PRO A 313 -3.42 9.28 6.62
C PRO A 313 -4.27 9.23 7.90
N ARG A 314 -4.49 10.38 8.55
CA ARG A 314 -5.30 10.48 9.78
C ARG A 314 -6.76 10.17 9.52
N GLN A 315 -7.31 10.73 8.44
CA GLN A 315 -8.71 10.55 8.07
C GLN A 315 -8.96 9.09 7.66
N THR A 316 -8.09 8.53 6.83
CA THR A 316 -8.17 7.13 6.39
C THR A 316 -8.12 6.17 7.58
N ALA A 317 -7.18 6.36 8.50
CA ALA A 317 -7.09 5.55 9.72
C ALA A 317 -8.38 5.61 10.56
N LYS A 318 -8.96 6.82 10.72
CA LYS A 318 -10.21 7.02 11.44
C LYS A 318 -11.37 6.29 10.76
N LEU A 319 -11.53 6.44 9.45
CA LEU A 319 -12.61 5.81 8.66
C LEU A 319 -12.58 4.28 8.78
N ILE A 320 -11.38 3.68 8.66
CA ILE A 320 -11.19 2.24 8.80
C ILE A 320 -11.56 1.77 10.22
N LEU A 321 -11.09 2.48 11.26
CA LEU A 321 -11.41 2.14 12.65
C LEU A 321 -12.90 2.24 12.95
N ASP A 322 -13.55 3.33 12.52
CA ASP A 322 -14.98 3.53 12.70
C ASP A 322 -15.80 2.42 12.02
N PHE A 323 -15.37 1.98 10.84
CA PHE A 323 -15.99 0.88 10.13
C PHE A 323 -15.83 -0.45 10.88
N ILE A 324 -14.62 -0.81 11.30
CA ILE A 324 -14.35 -2.04 12.06
C ILE A 324 -15.19 -2.09 13.33
N ILE A 325 -15.29 -0.96 14.07
CA ILE A 325 -16.07 -0.88 15.31
C ILE A 325 -17.57 -1.06 15.03
N SER A 326 -18.10 -0.44 13.96
CA SER A 326 -19.51 -0.60 13.59
C SER A 326 -19.87 -2.05 13.28
N GLN A 327 -18.99 -2.79 12.58
CA GLN A 327 -19.23 -4.21 12.27
C GLN A 327 -19.25 -5.08 13.53
N GLN A 328 -18.41 -4.80 14.52
CA GLN A 328 -18.41 -5.53 15.79
C GLN A 328 -19.71 -5.31 16.60
N SER A 329 -20.23 -4.09 16.60
CA SER A 329 -21.48 -3.74 17.27
C SER A 329 -22.67 -4.48 16.67
N THR A 330 -22.73 -4.57 15.33
CA THR A 330 -23.77 -5.27 14.60
C THR A 330 -23.75 -6.78 14.87
N ALA A 331 -22.57 -7.40 14.87
CA ALA A 331 -22.39 -8.82 15.19
C ALA A 331 -22.83 -9.16 16.61
N SER A 332 -22.50 -8.31 17.58
CA SER A 332 -22.88 -8.48 19.00
C SER A 332 -24.40 -8.37 19.21
N ALA A 333 -25.07 -7.47 18.48
CA ALA A 333 -26.53 -7.29 18.55
C ALA A 333 -27.28 -8.48 17.94
N SER A 334 -26.75 -9.07 16.84
CA SER A 334 -27.37 -10.24 16.21
C SER A 334 -27.27 -11.51 17.05
N THR A 335 -26.18 -11.66 17.82
CA THR A 335 -26.00 -12.82 18.74
C THR A 335 -26.96 -12.75 19.93
N LYS A 336 -27.23 -11.54 20.47
CA LYS A 336 -28.18 -11.34 21.58
C LYS A 336 -29.64 -11.52 21.19
N LYS A 337 -30.00 -11.45 19.91
CA LYS A 337 -31.37 -11.71 19.42
C LYS A 337 -31.64 -13.20 19.15
N LYS A 338 -30.62 -14.03 19.11
CA LYS A 338 -30.72 -15.49 18.86
C LYS A 338 -30.59 -16.33 20.15
N SER A 339 -30.23 -15.72 21.29
CA SER A 339 -30.25 -16.31 22.63
C SER A 339 -31.53 -15.88 23.37
#